data_864353aa136a7f86f764d5fddfc42507
#
_entry.id   864353aa136a7f86f764d5fddfc42507
#
_cell.length_a   1.000
_cell.length_b   1.000
_cell.length_c   1.000
_cell.angle_alpha   90.00
_cell.angle_beta   90.00
_cell.angle_gamma   90.00
#
_symmetry.space_group_name_H-M   'P 1'
#
loop_
_entity.id
_entity.type
_entity.pdbx_description
1 polymer ?
#
loop_
_entity_poly.entity_id
_entity_poly.type
_entity_poly.pdbx_seq_one_letter_code
_entity_poly.pdbx_strand_id
1 'polypeptide(L)'
;MGVAGFRLDAVKEFYSGNAPANIEVLSWIQELATSKKEDVYLVAEAWDGFGAVCQYYTSGLMSFFNFPMGTSDGVIVDTVRAAGRESAVKNYAVNLEKCHAGYSENNPDYIDAPFLSNHDVGRIASFCNRDEYKTKLAGAMNLMMGGSAFIYYGEEIGMLGGTNDPSKRAPMYWNTARDNGTTNPPPGCELPESYPFGSLEEQLYDDASVYNYYRQAIAIRKALPVISHGAVTVEQALNTGCISAQRKTWGEESCIILMNINMEAAQADLSGYADWTLTASLSANGESIAMEGTTLNLPAFGVAILLPGA
;
A
#
# COMPACT_ATOMS: atom_id res chain seq x y z
N MET A 1 17.87 0.66 -26.29
CA MET A 1 16.46 0.80 -25.86
C MET A 1 16.49 1.61 -24.58
N GLY A 2 15.76 2.70 -24.47
CA GLY A 2 15.84 3.62 -23.32
C GLY A 2 14.94 3.20 -22.13
N VAL A 3 15.07 1.96 -21.65
CA VAL A 3 14.30 1.51 -20.48
C VAL A 3 14.85 2.12 -19.19
N ALA A 4 13.95 2.46 -18.26
CA ALA A 4 14.30 3.05 -16.97
C ALA A 4 14.70 2.01 -15.92
N GLY A 5 14.24 0.76 -16.07
CA GLY A 5 14.51 -0.32 -15.14
C GLY A 5 13.82 -1.62 -15.52
N PHE A 6 13.84 -2.59 -14.61
CA PHE A 6 13.27 -3.92 -14.84
C PHE A 6 12.57 -4.44 -13.57
N ARG A 7 11.49 -5.19 -13.78
CA ARG A 7 10.97 -6.12 -12.78
C ARG A 7 11.62 -7.47 -13.01
N LEU A 8 12.18 -8.05 -11.96
CA LEU A 8 12.79 -9.37 -11.96
C LEU A 8 11.80 -10.39 -11.42
N ASP A 9 11.45 -11.35 -12.25
CA ASP A 9 10.46 -12.38 -11.94
C ASP A 9 11.05 -13.49 -11.07
N ALA A 10 10.27 -13.95 -10.07
CA ALA A 10 10.50 -15.16 -9.29
C ALA A 10 11.97 -15.38 -8.85
N VAL A 11 12.62 -14.33 -8.33
CA VAL A 11 14.09 -14.34 -8.10
C VAL A 11 14.56 -15.40 -7.11
N LYS A 12 13.67 -15.91 -6.24
CA LYS A 12 13.99 -17.01 -5.34
C LYS A 12 14.14 -18.36 -6.05
N GLU A 13 13.70 -18.45 -7.31
CA GLU A 13 13.71 -19.68 -8.10
C GLU A 13 14.87 -19.74 -9.11
N PHE A 14 15.73 -18.75 -9.20
CA PHE A 14 16.96 -18.83 -10.02
C PHE A 14 17.81 -20.05 -9.62
N TYR A 15 17.93 -20.27 -8.30
CA TYR A 15 18.43 -21.48 -7.67
C TYR A 15 17.46 -21.89 -6.57
N SER A 16 16.46 -22.68 -6.92
CA SER A 16 15.38 -23.07 -6.01
C SER A 16 15.90 -23.63 -4.68
N GLY A 17 15.47 -23.03 -3.55
CA GLY A 17 15.90 -23.41 -2.21
C GLY A 17 17.33 -22.98 -1.83
N ASN A 18 18.05 -22.22 -2.66
CA ASN A 18 19.40 -21.75 -2.38
C ASN A 18 19.48 -20.21 -2.36
N ALA A 19 19.06 -19.60 -1.25
CA ALA A 19 19.06 -18.15 -1.09
C ALA A 19 20.44 -17.49 -1.29
N PRO A 20 21.58 -18.04 -0.78
CA PRO A 20 22.89 -17.48 -1.06
C PRO A 20 23.22 -17.37 -2.55
N ALA A 21 22.93 -18.41 -3.35
CA ALA A 21 23.17 -18.38 -4.79
C ALA A 21 22.27 -17.36 -5.50
N ASN A 22 21.00 -17.23 -5.08
CA ASN A 22 20.11 -16.22 -5.60
C ASN A 22 20.61 -14.79 -5.31
N ILE A 23 21.11 -14.55 -4.09
CA ILE A 23 21.69 -13.28 -3.67
C ILE A 23 22.91 -12.92 -4.54
N GLU A 24 23.79 -13.87 -4.81
CA GLU A 24 24.96 -13.66 -5.67
C GLU A 24 24.54 -13.24 -7.09
N VAL A 25 23.55 -13.90 -7.69
CA VAL A 25 23.00 -13.53 -9.00
C VAL A 25 22.37 -12.14 -8.97
N LEU A 26 21.61 -11.81 -7.92
CA LEU A 26 20.99 -10.50 -7.79
C LEU A 26 22.02 -9.38 -7.63
N SER A 27 23.10 -9.61 -6.86
CA SER A 27 24.22 -8.67 -6.76
C SER A 27 24.85 -8.41 -8.12
N TRP A 28 25.14 -9.47 -8.87
CA TRP A 28 25.68 -9.36 -10.23
C TRP A 28 24.74 -8.58 -11.18
N ILE A 29 23.42 -8.86 -11.14
CA ILE A 29 22.43 -8.13 -11.95
C ILE A 29 22.43 -6.65 -11.59
N GLN A 30 22.41 -6.30 -10.29
CA GLN A 30 22.44 -4.92 -9.82
C GLN A 30 23.67 -4.18 -10.29
N GLU A 31 24.85 -4.77 -10.11
CA GLU A 31 26.14 -4.19 -10.55
C GLU A 31 26.18 -3.98 -12.07
N LEU A 32 25.77 -5.01 -12.84
CA LEU A 32 25.73 -4.92 -14.29
C LEU A 32 24.77 -3.83 -14.77
N ALA A 33 23.57 -3.77 -14.22
CA ALA A 33 22.56 -2.79 -14.61
C ALA A 33 23.03 -1.36 -14.28
N THR A 34 23.54 -1.13 -13.08
CA THR A 34 24.07 0.17 -12.64
C THR A 34 25.28 0.60 -13.49
N SER A 35 26.12 -0.34 -13.92
CA SER A 35 27.24 -0.03 -14.84
C SER A 35 26.80 0.49 -16.22
N LYS A 36 25.54 0.23 -16.61
CA LYS A 36 24.95 0.68 -17.89
C LYS A 36 24.10 1.94 -17.72
N LYS A 37 23.49 2.11 -16.57
CA LYS A 37 22.62 3.22 -16.24
C LYS A 37 22.63 3.42 -14.72
N GLU A 38 23.26 4.50 -14.26
CA GLU A 38 23.47 4.79 -12.84
C GLU A 38 22.14 4.83 -12.04
N ASP A 39 21.10 5.45 -12.62
CA ASP A 39 19.78 5.61 -12.03
C ASP A 39 18.78 4.50 -12.45
N VAL A 40 19.27 3.29 -12.78
CA VAL A 40 18.40 2.16 -13.12
C VAL A 40 17.57 1.73 -11.90
N TYR A 41 16.25 1.56 -12.08
CA TYR A 41 15.39 1.01 -11.05
C TYR A 41 15.16 -0.48 -11.28
N LEU A 42 15.56 -1.29 -10.31
CA LEU A 42 15.29 -2.73 -10.31
C LEU A 42 14.36 -3.07 -9.15
N VAL A 43 13.26 -3.75 -9.46
CA VAL A 43 12.35 -4.31 -8.45
C VAL A 43 12.20 -5.80 -8.65
N ALA A 44 12.38 -6.58 -7.59
CA ALA A 44 12.36 -8.03 -7.68
C ALA A 44 11.14 -8.64 -6.97
N GLU A 45 10.64 -9.72 -7.55
CA GLU A 45 9.63 -10.55 -6.91
C GLU A 45 10.31 -11.68 -6.14
N ALA A 46 10.31 -11.53 -4.81
CA ALA A 46 10.63 -12.59 -3.86
C ALA A 46 9.37 -12.91 -3.06
N TRP A 47 8.50 -13.77 -3.59
CA TRP A 47 7.27 -14.17 -2.90
C TRP A 47 7.60 -15.04 -1.70
N ASP A 48 7.84 -14.38 -0.58
CA ASP A 48 8.27 -15.01 0.66
C ASP A 48 7.95 -14.15 1.88
N GLY A 49 8.18 -14.70 3.07
CA GLY A 49 7.99 -14.01 4.34
C GLY A 49 9.08 -12.96 4.63
N PHE A 50 8.83 -12.14 5.64
CA PHE A 50 9.68 -11.03 6.07
C PHE A 50 11.16 -11.38 6.19
N GLY A 51 11.52 -12.49 6.86
CA GLY A 51 12.92 -12.87 7.07
C GLY A 51 13.68 -13.18 5.78
N ALA A 52 13.02 -13.82 4.82
CA ALA A 52 13.62 -14.11 3.52
C ALA A 52 13.81 -12.84 2.70
N VAL A 53 12.82 -11.94 2.68
CA VAL A 53 12.93 -10.65 1.98
C VAL A 53 14.06 -9.80 2.57
N CYS A 54 14.20 -9.73 3.91
CA CYS A 54 15.34 -9.08 4.56
C CYS A 54 16.67 -9.65 4.06
N GLN A 55 16.78 -10.98 3.98
CA GLN A 55 17.99 -11.63 3.49
C GLN A 55 18.31 -11.27 2.04
N TYR A 56 17.32 -11.17 1.16
CA TYR A 56 17.52 -10.78 -0.23
C TYR A 56 18.03 -9.35 -0.39
N TYR A 57 17.69 -8.43 0.51
CA TYR A 57 18.21 -7.06 0.48
C TYR A 57 19.75 -7.01 0.66
N THR A 58 20.39 -8.02 1.24
CA THR A 58 21.87 -8.12 1.30
C THR A 58 22.53 -8.23 -0.06
N SER A 59 21.78 -8.51 -1.12
CA SER A 59 22.29 -8.49 -2.52
C SER A 59 22.67 -7.10 -3.02
N GLY A 60 22.29 -6.03 -2.31
CA GLY A 60 22.40 -4.65 -2.79
C GLY A 60 21.33 -4.25 -3.81
N LEU A 61 20.44 -5.17 -4.21
CA LEU A 61 19.29 -4.80 -5.05
C LEU A 61 18.38 -3.85 -4.26
N MET A 62 17.99 -2.75 -4.88
CA MET A 62 17.35 -1.66 -4.15
C MET A 62 15.89 -1.92 -3.78
N SER A 63 15.18 -2.80 -4.49
CA SER A 63 13.72 -2.91 -4.27
C SER A 63 13.21 -4.34 -4.41
N PHE A 64 12.38 -4.74 -3.46
CA PHE A 64 11.60 -5.99 -3.50
C PHE A 64 10.13 -5.70 -3.21
N PHE A 65 9.22 -6.40 -3.89
CA PHE A 65 7.79 -6.32 -3.56
C PHE A 65 7.54 -6.76 -2.12
N ASN A 66 6.81 -5.92 -1.37
CA ASN A 66 6.56 -6.13 0.05
C ASN A 66 5.41 -7.13 0.29
N PHE A 67 5.68 -8.41 0.04
CA PHE A 67 4.72 -9.49 0.27
C PHE A 67 4.24 -9.59 1.72
N PRO A 68 5.07 -9.36 2.76
CA PRO A 68 4.60 -9.38 4.15
C PRO A 68 3.47 -8.39 4.45
N MET A 69 3.48 -7.22 3.82
CA MET A 69 2.45 -6.19 4.04
C MET A 69 1.28 -6.31 3.07
N GLY A 70 1.56 -6.65 1.83
CA GLY A 70 0.58 -6.74 0.74
C GLY A 70 -0.09 -8.10 0.64
N THR A 71 -0.76 -8.33 -0.50
CA THR A 71 -1.45 -9.57 -0.87
C THR A 71 -2.75 -9.86 -0.10
N SER A 72 -3.43 -10.93 -0.50
CA SER A 72 -4.72 -11.36 0.09
C SER A 72 -4.63 -11.90 1.51
N ASP A 73 -3.43 -12.17 1.99
CA ASP A 73 -3.08 -12.72 3.31
C ASP A 73 -1.97 -11.92 4.02
N GLY A 74 -1.67 -10.73 3.52
CA GLY A 74 -0.72 -9.82 4.14
C GLY A 74 -1.32 -8.98 5.27
N VAL A 75 -0.46 -8.26 5.96
CA VAL A 75 -0.82 -7.48 7.16
C VAL A 75 -1.95 -6.48 6.88
N ILE A 76 -1.95 -5.82 5.72
CA ILE A 76 -2.99 -4.83 5.37
C ILE A 76 -4.37 -5.49 5.32
N VAL A 77 -4.51 -6.58 4.57
CA VAL A 77 -5.78 -7.30 4.43
C VAL A 77 -6.27 -7.84 5.77
N ASP A 78 -5.37 -8.48 6.52
CA ASP A 78 -5.72 -8.99 7.85
C ASP A 78 -6.20 -7.88 8.79
N THR A 79 -5.55 -6.72 8.73
CA THR A 79 -5.93 -5.55 9.54
C THR A 79 -7.32 -5.03 9.17
N VAL A 80 -7.61 -4.79 7.89
CA VAL A 80 -8.92 -4.26 7.48
C VAL A 80 -10.05 -5.29 7.64
N ARG A 81 -9.76 -6.58 7.51
CA ARG A 81 -10.74 -7.65 7.79
C ARG A 81 -11.07 -7.76 9.26
N ALA A 82 -10.09 -7.53 10.11
CA ALA A 82 -10.23 -7.54 11.56
C ALA A 82 -10.56 -6.15 12.15
N ALA A 83 -11.11 -5.23 11.36
CA ALA A 83 -11.47 -3.88 11.79
C ALA A 83 -12.22 -3.88 13.11
N GLY A 84 -11.86 -2.96 14.02
CA GLY A 84 -12.38 -2.88 15.38
C GLY A 84 -11.67 -3.80 16.40
N ARG A 85 -10.77 -4.68 15.99
CA ARG A 85 -9.96 -5.49 16.91
C ARG A 85 -8.63 -4.79 17.21
N GLU A 86 -8.46 -4.27 18.41
CA GLU A 86 -7.30 -3.48 18.82
C GLU A 86 -5.95 -4.14 18.48
N SER A 87 -5.82 -5.46 18.68
CA SER A 87 -4.58 -6.17 18.36
C SER A 87 -4.22 -6.13 16.87
N ALA A 88 -5.21 -6.24 15.98
CA ALA A 88 -4.97 -6.16 14.55
C ALA A 88 -4.61 -4.74 14.12
N VAL A 89 -5.28 -3.74 14.69
CA VAL A 89 -5.03 -2.31 14.43
C VAL A 89 -3.60 -1.93 14.80
N LYS A 90 -3.17 -2.29 16.00
CA LYS A 90 -1.79 -2.03 16.48
C LYS A 90 -0.75 -2.73 15.62
N ASN A 91 -1.04 -3.92 15.11
CA ASN A 91 -0.11 -4.71 14.33
C ASN A 91 0.30 -4.04 13.00
N TYR A 92 -0.57 -3.22 12.39
CA TYR A 92 -0.21 -2.57 11.12
C TYR A 92 1.02 -1.67 11.27
N ALA A 93 1.00 -0.68 12.17
CA ALA A 93 2.12 0.23 12.38
C ALA A 93 3.39 -0.51 12.86
N VAL A 94 3.23 -1.51 13.75
CA VAL A 94 4.34 -2.32 14.26
C VAL A 94 5.00 -3.15 13.15
N ASN A 95 4.22 -3.79 12.28
CA ASN A 95 4.80 -4.55 11.16
C ASN A 95 5.43 -3.64 10.10
N LEU A 96 4.85 -2.45 9.87
CA LEU A 96 5.44 -1.48 8.94
C LEU A 96 6.80 -0.98 9.45
N GLU A 97 6.91 -0.62 10.75
CA GLU A 97 8.18 -0.27 11.39
C GLU A 97 9.18 -1.44 11.32
N LYS A 98 8.74 -2.66 11.60
CA LYS A 98 9.57 -3.86 11.51
C LYS A 98 10.10 -4.10 10.10
N CYS A 99 9.26 -3.94 9.07
CA CYS A 99 9.70 -4.07 7.68
C CYS A 99 10.74 -3.01 7.33
N HIS A 100 10.47 -1.74 7.69
CA HIS A 100 11.41 -0.66 7.47
C HIS A 100 12.76 -0.93 8.16
N ALA A 101 12.76 -1.27 9.45
CA ALA A 101 13.97 -1.54 10.20
C ALA A 101 14.77 -2.72 9.61
N GLY A 102 14.10 -3.84 9.31
CA GLY A 102 14.77 -5.01 8.79
C GLY A 102 15.32 -4.82 7.37
N TYR A 103 14.61 -4.08 6.51
CA TYR A 103 15.08 -3.82 5.15
C TYR A 103 16.24 -2.83 5.16
N SER A 104 16.15 -1.73 5.91
CA SER A 104 17.20 -0.72 6.01
C SER A 104 18.49 -1.23 6.71
N GLU A 105 18.37 -2.18 7.64
CA GLU A 105 19.52 -2.85 8.25
C GLU A 105 20.32 -3.65 7.22
N ASN A 106 19.65 -4.29 6.26
CA ASN A 106 20.29 -5.13 5.23
C ASN A 106 20.69 -4.34 3.97
N ASN A 107 20.00 -3.25 3.67
CA ASN A 107 20.35 -2.32 2.59
C ASN A 107 19.90 -0.90 2.97
N PRO A 108 20.81 0.00 3.38
CA PRO A 108 20.45 1.37 3.76
C PRO A 108 19.78 2.17 2.65
N ASP A 109 20.06 1.83 1.39
CA ASP A 109 19.52 2.50 0.20
C ASP A 109 18.27 1.80 -0.36
N TYR A 110 17.65 0.91 0.43
CA TYR A 110 16.47 0.19 -0.02
C TYR A 110 15.30 1.13 -0.35
N ILE A 111 14.53 0.72 -1.34
CA ILE A 111 13.26 1.36 -1.71
C ILE A 111 12.17 0.31 -1.56
N ASP A 112 11.26 0.49 -0.62
CA ASP A 112 10.12 -0.43 -0.46
C ASP A 112 9.26 -0.44 -1.73
N ALA A 113 8.67 -1.58 -2.06
CA ALA A 113 7.72 -1.72 -3.18
C ALA A 113 6.38 -2.27 -2.67
N PRO A 114 5.60 -1.45 -1.94
CA PRO A 114 4.30 -1.87 -1.45
C PRO A 114 3.31 -2.08 -2.59
N PHE A 115 2.48 -3.11 -2.46
CA PHE A 115 1.41 -3.46 -3.39
C PHE A 115 0.32 -4.25 -2.67
N LEU A 116 -0.89 -4.28 -3.20
CA LEU A 116 -2.00 -5.07 -2.64
C LEU A 116 -2.36 -6.25 -3.50
N SER A 117 -2.34 -6.07 -4.81
CA SER A 117 -2.75 -7.06 -5.80
C SER A 117 -1.75 -7.11 -6.94
N ASN A 118 -1.71 -8.24 -7.64
CA ASN A 118 -1.01 -8.37 -8.89
C ASN A 118 -1.70 -9.45 -9.78
N HIS A 119 -1.07 -9.86 -10.87
CA HIS A 119 -1.62 -10.86 -11.78
C HIS A 119 -1.65 -12.30 -11.20
N ASP A 120 -0.93 -12.56 -10.10
CA ASP A 120 -0.85 -13.86 -9.43
C ASP A 120 -1.56 -13.86 -8.07
N VAL A 121 -1.73 -12.69 -7.44
CA VAL A 121 -2.46 -12.54 -6.17
C VAL A 121 -3.85 -12.00 -6.42
N GLY A 122 -4.81 -12.44 -5.62
CA GLY A 122 -6.19 -11.99 -5.74
C GLY A 122 -6.36 -10.47 -5.54
N ARG A 123 -7.34 -9.90 -6.23
CA ARG A 123 -7.66 -8.47 -6.16
C ARG A 123 -8.21 -8.11 -4.80
N ILE A 124 -7.71 -7.03 -4.22
CA ILE A 124 -7.96 -6.61 -2.82
C ILE A 124 -9.44 -6.52 -2.47
N ALA A 125 -10.28 -5.97 -3.34
CA ALA A 125 -11.71 -5.81 -3.08
C ALA A 125 -12.43 -7.16 -2.81
N SER A 126 -11.96 -8.26 -3.42
CA SER A 126 -12.49 -9.61 -3.14
C SER A 126 -12.19 -10.06 -1.71
N PHE A 127 -11.06 -9.66 -1.15
CA PHE A 127 -10.61 -10.05 0.19
C PHE A 127 -11.03 -9.07 1.28
N CYS A 128 -11.46 -7.87 0.89
CA CYS A 128 -12.15 -6.91 1.76
C CYS A 128 -13.66 -7.17 1.88
N ASN A 129 -14.14 -8.37 1.54
CA ASN A 129 -15.55 -8.78 1.55
C ASN A 129 -16.45 -7.91 0.63
N ARG A 130 -15.90 -7.32 -0.43
CA ARG A 130 -16.59 -6.38 -1.31
C ARG A 130 -17.13 -5.15 -0.56
N ASP A 131 -16.50 -4.81 0.55
CA ASP A 131 -16.80 -3.63 1.35
C ASP A 131 -15.99 -2.45 0.79
N GLU A 132 -16.69 -1.42 0.38
CA GLU A 132 -16.09 -0.25 -0.26
C GLU A 132 -15.16 0.50 0.70
N TYR A 133 -15.56 0.69 1.95
CA TYR A 133 -14.79 1.44 2.92
C TYR A 133 -13.51 0.72 3.31
N LYS A 134 -13.58 -0.61 3.47
CA LYS A 134 -12.40 -1.44 3.70
C LYS A 134 -11.46 -1.44 2.49
N THR A 135 -12.01 -1.46 1.28
CA THR A 135 -11.21 -1.40 0.04
C THR A 135 -10.48 -0.06 -0.07
N LYS A 136 -11.15 1.05 0.21
CA LYS A 136 -10.56 2.39 0.28
C LYS A 136 -9.46 2.48 1.33
N LEU A 137 -9.73 2.03 2.55
CA LEU A 137 -8.73 2.05 3.63
C LEU A 137 -7.50 1.20 3.26
N ALA A 138 -7.68 0.00 2.71
CA ALA A 138 -6.55 -0.84 2.27
C ALA A 138 -5.69 -0.11 1.23
N GLY A 139 -6.30 0.56 0.26
CA GLY A 139 -5.61 1.42 -0.71
C GLY A 139 -4.84 2.56 -0.06
N ALA A 140 -5.44 3.25 0.91
CA ALA A 140 -4.75 4.28 1.68
C ALA A 140 -3.58 3.70 2.48
N MET A 141 -3.75 2.56 3.16
CA MET A 141 -2.68 1.90 3.89
C MET A 141 -1.48 1.60 2.98
N ASN A 142 -1.73 1.06 1.78
CA ASN A 142 -0.69 0.80 0.79
C ASN A 142 0.00 2.10 0.32
N LEU A 143 -0.79 3.12 -0.03
CA LEU A 143 -0.27 4.40 -0.55
C LEU A 143 0.44 5.24 0.52
N MET A 144 0.14 5.05 1.80
CA MET A 144 0.82 5.73 2.91
C MET A 144 2.06 4.98 3.40
N MET A 145 2.41 3.83 2.82
CA MET A 145 3.71 3.17 3.03
C MET A 145 4.85 3.96 2.36
N GLY A 146 6.10 3.58 2.63
CA GLY A 146 7.29 4.15 2.01
C GLY A 146 7.53 3.68 0.58
N GLY A 147 8.64 4.11 -0.03
CA GLY A 147 9.16 3.60 -1.29
C GLY A 147 8.33 3.89 -2.53
N SER A 148 8.28 2.94 -3.45
CA SER A 148 7.55 3.01 -4.72
C SER A 148 6.28 2.17 -4.65
N ALA A 149 5.13 2.79 -4.39
CA ALA A 149 3.86 2.08 -4.30
C ALA A 149 3.36 1.63 -5.68
N PHE A 150 2.97 0.36 -5.76
CA PHE A 150 2.38 -0.23 -6.96
C PHE A 150 0.87 -0.38 -6.79
N ILE A 151 0.14 -0.03 -7.84
CA ILE A 151 -1.31 -0.23 -7.96
C ILE A 151 -1.54 -1.16 -9.16
N TYR A 152 -2.18 -2.30 -8.91
CA TYR A 152 -2.58 -3.19 -9.99
C TYR A 152 -3.82 -2.62 -10.68
N TYR A 153 -3.83 -2.58 -12.03
CA TYR A 153 -4.95 -1.99 -12.78
C TYR A 153 -6.31 -2.52 -12.33
N GLY A 154 -7.28 -1.64 -12.18
CA GLY A 154 -8.61 -1.94 -11.69
C GLY A 154 -8.72 -2.06 -10.17
N GLU A 155 -7.62 -1.99 -9.42
CA GLU A 155 -7.63 -1.88 -7.97
C GLU A 155 -8.26 -0.55 -7.55
N GLU A 156 -7.92 0.52 -8.27
CA GLU A 156 -8.42 1.88 -8.08
C GLU A 156 -9.92 2.06 -8.32
N ILE A 157 -10.57 1.06 -8.92
CA ILE A 157 -12.03 1.02 -9.08
C ILE A 157 -12.68 -0.18 -8.35
N GLY A 158 -11.90 -0.90 -7.56
CA GLY A 158 -12.37 -2.04 -6.77
C GLY A 158 -12.83 -3.24 -7.59
N MET A 159 -12.17 -3.53 -8.73
CA MET A 159 -12.43 -4.75 -9.49
C MET A 159 -12.22 -5.99 -8.63
N LEU A 160 -13.04 -7.02 -8.89
CA LEU A 160 -12.95 -8.32 -8.25
C LEU A 160 -12.08 -9.29 -9.05
N GLY A 161 -11.52 -10.27 -8.36
CA GLY A 161 -10.73 -11.38 -8.89
C GLY A 161 -10.12 -12.14 -7.71
N GLY A 162 -10.82 -13.15 -7.24
CA GLY A 162 -10.44 -13.92 -6.05
C GLY A 162 -9.40 -15.00 -6.35
N THR A 163 -9.78 -16.26 -6.09
CA THR A 163 -8.89 -17.42 -6.23
C THR A 163 -8.77 -17.96 -7.64
N ASN A 164 -9.76 -17.69 -8.52
CA ASN A 164 -9.71 -18.07 -9.92
C ASN A 164 -8.61 -17.27 -10.63
N ASP A 165 -7.58 -17.96 -11.12
CA ASP A 165 -6.38 -17.32 -11.67
C ASP A 165 -6.67 -16.45 -12.91
N PRO A 166 -7.42 -16.88 -13.94
CA PRO A 166 -7.79 -16.05 -15.05
C PRO A 166 -8.57 -14.78 -14.66
N SER A 167 -9.39 -14.84 -13.59
CA SER A 167 -10.21 -13.70 -13.14
C SER A 167 -9.40 -12.59 -12.49
N LYS A 168 -8.19 -12.87 -11.99
CA LYS A 168 -7.24 -11.83 -11.55
C LYS A 168 -6.78 -10.94 -12.70
N ARG A 169 -6.78 -11.47 -13.92
CA ARG A 169 -6.35 -10.84 -15.18
C ARG A 169 -7.52 -10.39 -16.05
N ALA A 170 -8.71 -10.21 -15.44
CA ALA A 170 -9.91 -9.75 -16.13
C ALA A 170 -9.64 -8.39 -16.81
N PRO A 171 -10.24 -8.13 -17.99
CA PRO A 171 -10.14 -6.83 -18.65
C PRO A 171 -10.58 -5.68 -17.74
N MET A 172 -9.96 -4.52 -17.90
CA MET A 172 -10.36 -3.30 -17.20
C MET A 172 -11.84 -2.98 -17.44
N TYR A 173 -12.55 -2.67 -16.35
CA TYR A 173 -13.97 -2.35 -16.39
C TYR A 173 -14.17 -0.84 -16.66
N TRP A 174 -13.98 -0.45 -17.94
CA TRP A 174 -14.03 0.94 -18.36
C TRP A 174 -15.44 1.53 -18.24
N ASN A 175 -16.43 0.78 -18.74
CA ASN A 175 -17.85 1.16 -18.71
C ASN A 175 -18.75 -0.07 -18.58
N THR A 176 -20.00 0.15 -18.26
CA THR A 176 -21.00 -0.93 -18.04
C THR A 176 -21.28 -1.73 -19.31
N ALA A 177 -21.25 -1.10 -20.48
CA ALA A 177 -21.47 -1.75 -21.77
C ALA A 177 -20.32 -2.67 -22.20
N ARG A 178 -19.12 -2.50 -21.62
CA ARG A 178 -17.89 -3.26 -21.93
C ARG A 178 -17.52 -3.19 -23.43
N ASP A 179 -17.83 -2.09 -24.07
CA ASP A 179 -17.60 -1.89 -25.51
C ASP A 179 -16.28 -1.15 -25.78
N ASN A 180 -16.12 0.03 -25.27
CA ASN A 180 -15.04 0.94 -25.65
C ASN A 180 -13.74 0.60 -24.89
N GLY A 181 -12.71 0.12 -25.59
CA GLY A 181 -11.39 -0.19 -25.00
C GLY A 181 -11.32 -1.47 -24.17
N THR A 182 -12.43 -2.21 -24.06
CA THR A 182 -12.44 -3.50 -23.34
C THR A 182 -11.77 -4.59 -24.18
N THR A 183 -10.74 -5.22 -23.65
CA THR A 183 -10.05 -6.35 -24.28
C THR A 183 -10.80 -7.66 -24.03
N ASN A 184 -10.47 -8.72 -24.78
CA ASN A 184 -11.00 -10.03 -24.52
C ASN A 184 -10.47 -10.58 -23.18
N PRO A 185 -11.32 -11.22 -22.35
CA PRO A 185 -10.86 -11.89 -21.15
C PRO A 185 -10.00 -13.12 -21.48
N PRO A 186 -9.07 -13.49 -20.61
CA PRO A 186 -8.33 -14.75 -20.77
C PRO A 186 -9.29 -15.94 -20.66
N PRO A 187 -8.95 -17.10 -21.29
CA PRO A 187 -9.75 -18.32 -21.18
C PRO A 187 -9.97 -18.73 -19.72
N GLY A 188 -11.20 -19.05 -19.35
CA GLY A 188 -11.58 -19.43 -17.99
C GLY A 188 -11.77 -18.26 -17.02
N CYS A 189 -11.68 -17.04 -17.50
CA CYS A 189 -12.01 -15.85 -16.70
C CYS A 189 -13.52 -15.78 -16.44
N GLU A 190 -13.89 -15.68 -15.17
CA GLU A 190 -15.25 -15.46 -14.72
C GLU A 190 -15.50 -13.96 -14.57
N LEU A 191 -16.15 -13.36 -15.56
CA LEU A 191 -16.52 -11.95 -15.50
C LEU A 191 -17.86 -11.81 -14.76
N PRO A 192 -17.94 -11.00 -13.70
CA PRO A 192 -19.23 -10.68 -13.10
C PRO A 192 -20.04 -9.81 -14.08
N GLU A 193 -21.36 -9.82 -13.96
CA GLU A 193 -22.24 -8.94 -14.75
C GLU A 193 -21.91 -7.48 -14.48
N SER A 194 -21.68 -7.14 -13.21
CA SER A 194 -21.17 -5.83 -12.77
C SER A 194 -20.21 -5.98 -11.60
N TYR A 195 -19.34 -5.00 -11.41
CA TYR A 195 -18.53 -4.90 -10.19
C TYR A 195 -19.28 -4.09 -9.12
N PRO A 196 -19.05 -4.36 -7.80
CA PRO A 196 -19.87 -3.80 -6.73
C PRO A 196 -19.81 -2.27 -6.62
N PHE A 197 -18.73 -1.66 -7.08
CA PHE A 197 -18.51 -0.20 -6.98
C PHE A 197 -18.68 0.53 -8.32
N GLY A 198 -19.17 -0.17 -9.35
CA GLY A 198 -19.37 0.40 -10.68
C GLY A 198 -18.12 0.37 -11.58
N SER A 199 -18.29 0.85 -12.80
CA SER A 199 -17.25 1.02 -13.80
C SER A 199 -16.42 2.28 -13.55
N LEU A 200 -15.29 2.42 -14.26
CA LEU A 200 -14.50 3.67 -14.20
C LEU A 200 -15.36 4.88 -14.63
N GLU A 201 -16.13 4.76 -15.70
CA GLU A 201 -16.99 5.84 -16.22
C GLU A 201 -17.98 6.35 -15.15
N GLU A 202 -18.60 5.43 -14.39
CA GLU A 202 -19.51 5.79 -13.30
C GLU A 202 -18.76 6.44 -12.14
N GLN A 203 -17.59 5.91 -11.77
CA GLN A 203 -16.80 6.40 -10.64
C GLN A 203 -16.10 7.75 -10.88
N LEU A 204 -15.86 8.14 -12.13
CA LEU A 204 -15.24 9.43 -12.47
C LEU A 204 -16.05 10.64 -11.95
N TYR A 205 -17.37 10.51 -11.90
CA TYR A 205 -18.29 11.59 -11.53
C TYR A 205 -18.87 11.45 -10.12
N ASP A 206 -18.43 10.46 -9.37
CA ASP A 206 -18.78 10.26 -7.96
C ASP A 206 -17.57 10.59 -7.07
N ASP A 207 -17.60 11.76 -6.43
CA ASP A 207 -16.53 12.22 -5.54
C ASP A 207 -16.27 11.25 -4.37
N ALA A 208 -17.27 10.46 -3.98
CA ALA A 208 -17.16 9.45 -2.94
C ALA A 208 -16.67 8.09 -3.43
N SER A 209 -16.44 7.89 -4.74
CA SER A 209 -16.03 6.61 -5.32
C SER A 209 -14.66 6.11 -4.83
N VAL A 210 -14.39 4.82 -5.04
CA VAL A 210 -13.06 4.22 -4.80
C VAL A 210 -12.01 4.93 -5.67
N TYR A 211 -12.33 5.21 -6.94
CA TYR A 211 -11.43 5.90 -7.87
C TYR A 211 -11.02 7.29 -7.38
N ASN A 212 -11.97 8.11 -6.98
CA ASN A 212 -11.67 9.45 -6.50
C ASN A 212 -10.96 9.45 -5.14
N TYR A 213 -11.21 8.45 -4.30
CA TYR A 213 -10.45 8.22 -3.07
C TYR A 213 -8.97 7.90 -3.36
N TYR A 214 -8.69 6.98 -4.32
CA TYR A 214 -7.31 6.69 -4.75
C TYR A 214 -6.63 7.94 -5.34
N ARG A 215 -7.33 8.73 -6.16
CA ARG A 215 -6.80 10.01 -6.67
C ARG A 215 -6.37 10.96 -5.57
N GLN A 216 -7.20 11.11 -4.53
CA GLN A 216 -6.89 11.95 -3.37
C GLN A 216 -5.69 11.41 -2.60
N ALA A 217 -5.64 10.10 -2.33
CA ALA A 217 -4.53 9.47 -1.63
C ALA A 217 -3.20 9.64 -2.40
N ILE A 218 -3.20 9.47 -3.72
CA ILE A 218 -2.03 9.71 -4.58
C ILE A 218 -1.63 11.19 -4.55
N ALA A 219 -2.59 12.11 -4.59
CA ALA A 219 -2.31 13.54 -4.54
C ALA A 219 -1.63 13.94 -3.21
N ILE A 220 -2.12 13.43 -2.09
CA ILE A 220 -1.51 13.63 -0.76
C ILE A 220 -0.09 13.08 -0.73
N ARG A 221 0.10 11.81 -1.16
CA ARG A 221 1.42 11.18 -1.22
C ARG A 221 2.42 11.99 -2.06
N LYS A 222 1.98 12.55 -3.19
CA LYS A 222 2.83 13.39 -4.05
C LYS A 222 3.13 14.76 -3.44
N ALA A 223 2.18 15.34 -2.71
CA ALA A 223 2.36 16.62 -2.05
C ALA A 223 3.26 16.55 -0.81
N LEU A 224 3.37 15.38 -0.19
CA LEU A 224 4.13 15.14 1.03
C LEU A 224 5.21 14.06 0.81
N PRO A 225 6.39 14.40 0.25
CA PRO A 225 7.46 13.44 -0.04
C PRO A 225 7.93 12.64 1.19
N VAL A 226 7.80 13.18 2.39
CA VAL A 226 8.09 12.49 3.65
C VAL A 226 7.29 11.18 3.80
N ILE A 227 6.13 11.04 3.13
CA ILE A 227 5.36 9.79 3.11
C ILE A 227 6.12 8.69 2.37
N SER A 228 6.75 9.01 1.25
CA SER A 228 7.45 8.03 0.41
C SER A 228 8.91 7.80 0.81
N HIS A 229 9.59 8.80 1.34
CA HIS A 229 11.02 8.76 1.67
C HIS A 229 11.31 8.58 3.15
N GLY A 230 10.33 8.86 4.03
CA GLY A 230 10.55 8.91 5.47
C GLY A 230 10.76 7.53 6.10
N ALA A 231 11.74 7.46 6.99
CA ALA A 231 11.88 6.36 7.94
C ALA A 231 10.62 6.25 8.81
N VAL A 232 10.20 5.03 9.11
CA VAL A 232 8.95 4.75 9.81
C VAL A 232 9.21 4.33 11.24
N THR A 233 8.46 4.93 12.17
CA THR A 233 8.39 4.50 13.57
C THR A 233 6.93 4.47 14.04
N VAL A 234 6.61 3.60 14.99
CA VAL A 234 5.29 3.61 15.63
C VAL A 234 5.17 4.85 16.51
N GLU A 235 4.10 5.63 16.34
CA GLU A 235 3.76 6.72 17.25
C GLU A 235 2.99 6.15 18.46
N GLN A 236 3.75 5.65 19.45
CA GLN A 236 3.23 4.82 20.54
C GLN A 236 2.08 5.46 21.32
N ALA A 237 2.15 6.77 21.58
CA ALA A 237 1.13 7.48 22.35
C ALA A 237 -0.22 7.55 21.63
N LEU A 238 -0.22 7.51 20.30
CA LEU A 238 -1.41 7.60 19.45
C LEU A 238 -1.81 6.24 18.85
N ASN A 239 -0.94 5.24 18.87
CA ASN A 239 -1.21 3.89 18.37
C ASN A 239 -2.01 3.07 19.39
N THR A 240 -3.27 3.41 19.59
CA THR A 240 -4.10 2.92 20.68
C THR A 240 -5.55 2.70 20.26
N GLY A 241 -6.23 1.77 20.92
CA GLY A 241 -7.62 1.42 20.62
C GLY A 241 -7.75 0.94 19.17
N CYS A 242 -8.58 1.64 18.39
CA CYS A 242 -8.82 1.36 16.97
C CYS A 242 -8.03 2.29 16.03
N ILE A 243 -7.14 3.10 16.57
CA ILE A 243 -6.29 4.02 15.79
C ILE A 243 -4.90 3.42 15.65
N SER A 244 -4.47 3.19 14.41
CA SER A 244 -3.08 2.92 14.09
C SER A 244 -2.36 4.22 13.78
N ALA A 245 -1.21 4.44 14.44
CA ALA A 245 -0.45 5.68 14.28
C ALA A 245 1.03 5.42 14.00
N GLN A 246 1.55 6.10 13.00
CA GLN A 246 2.94 6.01 12.59
C GLN A 246 3.51 7.40 12.34
N ARG A 247 4.77 7.58 12.70
CA ARG A 247 5.55 8.77 12.36
C ARG A 247 6.46 8.43 11.20
N LYS A 248 6.62 9.38 10.28
CA LYS A 248 7.63 9.31 9.22
C LYS A 248 8.56 10.51 9.35
N THR A 249 9.85 10.28 9.11
CA THR A 249 10.88 11.32 9.22
C THR A 249 11.85 11.22 8.03
N TRP A 250 12.07 12.34 7.34
CA TRP A 250 12.97 12.45 6.20
C TRP A 250 13.73 13.78 6.27
N GLY A 251 15.01 13.73 6.64
CA GLY A 251 15.77 14.94 6.96
C GLY A 251 15.13 15.71 8.11
N GLU A 252 14.79 16.96 7.87
CA GLU A 252 14.09 17.82 8.83
C GLU A 252 12.56 17.69 8.75
N GLU A 253 12.04 17.05 7.72
CA GLU A 253 10.61 16.85 7.53
C GLU A 253 10.09 15.68 8.37
N SER A 254 8.90 15.82 8.93
CA SER A 254 8.20 14.73 9.57
C SER A 254 6.69 14.84 9.40
N CYS A 255 6.01 13.70 9.42
CA CYS A 255 4.55 13.64 9.49
C CYS A 255 4.10 12.53 10.44
N ILE A 256 2.92 12.68 11.01
CA ILE A 256 2.22 11.62 11.74
C ILE A 256 0.99 11.24 10.92
N ILE A 257 0.83 9.93 10.68
CA ILE A 257 -0.31 9.39 9.96
C ILE A 257 -1.13 8.57 10.95
N LEU A 258 -2.38 8.97 11.17
CA LEU A 258 -3.36 8.26 11.99
C LEU A 258 -4.40 7.62 11.10
N MET A 259 -4.76 6.38 11.38
CA MET A 259 -5.78 5.63 10.64
C MET A 259 -6.76 5.02 11.63
N ASN A 260 -8.02 5.43 11.57
CA ASN A 260 -9.09 4.76 12.30
C ASN A 260 -9.46 3.46 11.57
N ILE A 261 -9.10 2.34 12.14
CA ILE A 261 -9.37 1.01 11.58
C ILE A 261 -10.57 0.40 12.32
N ASN A 262 -11.69 1.10 12.25
CA ASN A 262 -12.96 0.68 12.85
C ASN A 262 -14.14 1.10 11.98
N MET A 263 -15.26 0.41 12.16
CA MET A 263 -16.55 0.73 11.54
C MET A 263 -17.30 1.88 12.27
N GLU A 264 -16.74 2.38 13.36
CA GLU A 264 -17.27 3.48 14.16
C GLU A 264 -16.23 4.60 14.23
N ALA A 265 -16.70 5.81 14.52
CA ALA A 265 -15.82 6.95 14.75
C ALA A 265 -14.92 6.72 15.97
N ALA A 266 -13.73 7.27 15.93
CA ALA A 266 -12.76 7.25 17.01
C ALA A 266 -12.18 8.64 17.26
N GLN A 267 -11.63 8.85 18.45
CA GLN A 267 -10.98 10.10 18.83
C GLN A 267 -9.53 9.86 19.24
N ALA A 268 -8.63 10.74 18.80
CA ALA A 268 -7.25 10.78 19.27
C ALA A 268 -7.02 12.05 20.09
N ASP A 269 -6.39 11.89 21.26
CA ASP A 269 -5.94 13.03 22.08
C ASP A 269 -4.57 13.50 21.60
N LEU A 270 -4.53 14.72 21.07
CA LEU A 270 -3.33 15.40 20.59
C LEU A 270 -2.80 16.44 21.56
N SER A 271 -3.17 16.37 22.87
CA SER A 271 -2.68 17.34 23.88
C SER A 271 -1.16 17.38 23.99
N GLY A 272 -0.46 16.25 23.75
CA GLY A 272 1.00 16.18 23.64
C GLY A 272 1.58 16.62 22.31
N TYR A 273 0.77 17.08 21.36
CA TYR A 273 1.12 17.40 19.97
C TYR A 273 0.64 18.81 19.58
N ALA A 274 0.72 19.78 20.51
CA ALA A 274 0.17 21.13 20.35
C ALA A 274 0.70 21.86 19.10
N ASP A 275 1.93 21.55 18.68
CA ASP A 275 2.58 22.13 17.50
C ASP A 275 2.28 21.36 16.20
N TRP A 276 1.40 20.35 16.25
CA TRP A 276 1.03 19.57 15.07
C TRP A 276 -0.33 20.00 14.52
N THR A 277 -0.44 20.11 13.21
CA THR A 277 -1.65 20.56 12.51
C THR A 277 -2.16 19.48 11.56
N LEU A 278 -3.48 19.33 11.49
CA LEU A 278 -4.13 18.49 10.47
C LEU A 278 -3.94 19.15 9.10
N THR A 279 -3.12 18.53 8.26
CA THR A 279 -2.75 19.10 6.95
C THR A 279 -3.46 18.42 5.80
N ALA A 280 -3.70 17.10 5.91
CA ALA A 280 -4.43 16.34 4.90
C ALA A 280 -5.26 15.24 5.55
N SER A 281 -6.30 14.79 4.86
CA SER A 281 -7.15 13.72 5.35
C SER A 281 -7.82 12.96 4.21
N LEU A 282 -8.19 11.69 4.50
CA LEU A 282 -8.98 10.85 3.62
C LEU A 282 -10.13 10.25 4.43
N SER A 283 -11.35 10.37 3.93
CA SER A 283 -12.53 9.79 4.55
C SER A 283 -13.14 8.73 3.64
N ALA A 284 -13.21 7.48 4.10
CA ALA A 284 -13.78 6.41 3.31
C ALA A 284 -15.31 6.53 3.16
N ASN A 285 -15.99 7.10 4.16
CA ASN A 285 -17.44 7.25 4.22
C ASN A 285 -17.94 8.66 3.88
N GLY A 286 -17.03 9.59 3.54
CA GLY A 286 -17.37 10.98 3.19
C GLY A 286 -17.59 11.92 4.38
N GLU A 287 -17.53 11.43 5.63
CA GLU A 287 -17.65 12.29 6.81
C GLU A 287 -16.38 13.12 7.04
N SER A 288 -16.52 14.30 7.61
CA SER A 288 -15.37 15.20 7.82
C SER A 288 -14.46 14.72 8.94
N ILE A 289 -13.15 14.87 8.74
CA ILE A 289 -12.12 14.72 9.76
C ILE A 289 -11.80 16.12 10.28
N ALA A 290 -11.90 16.34 11.58
CA ALA A 290 -11.73 17.66 12.16
C ALA A 290 -11.04 17.60 13.53
N MET A 291 -10.32 18.69 13.85
CA MET A 291 -9.81 18.93 15.18
C MET A 291 -10.73 19.83 15.97
N GLU A 292 -11.03 19.45 17.21
CA GLU A 292 -11.76 20.25 18.21
C GLU A 292 -10.84 20.42 19.43
N GLY A 293 -10.21 21.59 19.52
CA GLY A 293 -9.15 21.78 20.50
C GLY A 293 -7.98 20.82 20.27
N THR A 294 -7.70 19.96 21.23
CA THR A 294 -6.67 18.91 21.13
C THR A 294 -7.23 17.54 20.74
N THR A 295 -8.51 17.44 20.43
CA THR A 295 -9.16 16.20 20.04
C THR A 295 -9.27 16.11 18.53
N LEU A 296 -8.69 15.08 17.92
CA LEU A 296 -8.90 14.75 16.53
C LEU A 296 -10.03 13.74 16.39
N ASN A 297 -11.10 14.15 15.71
CA ASN A 297 -12.23 13.29 15.39
C ASN A 297 -12.00 12.57 14.06
N LEU A 298 -11.94 11.24 14.09
CA LEU A 298 -11.73 10.37 12.94
C LEU A 298 -12.99 9.54 12.69
N PRO A 299 -13.74 9.75 11.60
CA PRO A 299 -14.86 8.90 11.24
C PRO A 299 -14.41 7.47 10.98
N ALA A 300 -15.37 6.56 10.76
CA ALA A 300 -15.08 5.18 10.37
C ALA A 300 -14.12 5.14 9.16
N PHE A 301 -13.04 4.38 9.29
CA PHE A 301 -12.00 4.24 8.26
C PHE A 301 -11.36 5.55 7.77
N GLY A 302 -11.36 6.59 8.63
CA GLY A 302 -10.74 7.87 8.37
C GLY A 302 -9.21 7.83 8.52
N VAL A 303 -8.51 8.59 7.69
CA VAL A 303 -7.05 8.76 7.72
C VAL A 303 -6.73 10.24 7.87
N ALA A 304 -5.90 10.59 8.83
CA ALA A 304 -5.42 11.96 9.06
C ALA A 304 -3.90 12.01 8.94
N ILE A 305 -3.40 13.06 8.34
CA ILE A 305 -1.98 13.36 8.24
C ILE A 305 -1.72 14.69 8.95
N LEU A 306 -0.86 14.64 9.97
CA LEU A 306 -0.43 15.80 10.72
C LEU A 306 0.98 16.17 10.30
N LEU A 307 1.24 17.48 10.18
CA LEU A 307 2.57 18.04 10.05
C LEU A 307 2.89 18.91 11.27
N PRO A 308 4.20 19.05 11.65
CA PRO A 308 4.59 20.02 12.66
C PRO A 308 4.25 21.43 12.18
N GLY A 309 3.80 22.29 13.09
CA GLY A 309 3.61 23.71 12.83
C GLY A 309 4.92 24.39 12.45
N ALA A 310 4.83 25.43 11.61
CA ALA A 310 5.97 26.21 11.16
C ALA A 310 6.60 27.02 12.28
#